data_dc7bb0be3a29748e86aa289ce8f06c98
#
_entry.id   dc7bb0be3a29748e86aa289ce8f06c98
#
_cell.length_a   1.000
_cell.length_b   1.000
_cell.length_c   1.000
_cell.angle_alpha   90.00
_cell.angle_beta   90.00
_cell.angle_gamma   90.00
#
_symmetry.space_group_name_H-M   'P 1'
#
loop_
_entity.id
_entity.type
_entity.pdbx_description
1 polymer ?
#
loop_
_entity_poly.entity_id
_entity_poly.type
_entity_poly.pdbx_seq_one_letter_code
_entity_poly.pdbx_strand_id
1 'polypeptide(L)'
;MKLISIDPGFDKVGYAIFDKTGNGTSDFTYITSDLIKTSPKSKHETRLKQVYEELELVIEKHKPKVMVVEQLFMFKNQKTVIKVAQAIGVIELVASVHNLQIERLTPLQIKQMVTGYGNADKKSVQKMIELTLSDKIQMKDDDQADAIACGLAYCFQTRFS
;
A
#
# COMPACT_ATOMS: atom_id res chain seq x y z
N MET A 1 -4.92 8.77 13.80
CA MET A 1 -3.63 8.05 13.62
C MET A 1 -3.33 7.86 12.15
N LYS A 2 -2.25 8.43 11.65
CA LYS A 2 -1.88 8.28 10.24
C LYS A 2 -1.28 6.91 9.95
N LEU A 3 -1.62 6.35 8.81
CA LEU A 3 -1.04 5.14 8.26
C LEU A 3 -0.57 5.36 6.81
N ILE A 4 0.40 4.57 6.39
CA ILE A 4 0.81 4.43 5.01
C ILE A 4 0.50 3.00 4.57
N SER A 5 -0.16 2.82 3.44
CA SER A 5 -0.38 1.51 2.81
C SER A 5 0.47 1.37 1.57
N ILE A 6 0.98 0.18 1.33
CA ILE A 6 1.96 -0.12 0.29
C ILE A 6 1.48 -1.31 -0.55
N ASP A 7 1.46 -1.14 -1.86
CA ASP A 7 1.49 -2.22 -2.85
C ASP A 7 2.95 -2.39 -3.30
N PRO A 8 3.66 -3.46 -2.87
CA PRO A 8 5.08 -3.59 -3.11
C PRO A 8 5.38 -4.12 -4.51
N GLY A 9 6.18 -3.38 -5.26
CA GLY A 9 6.72 -3.77 -6.55
C GLY A 9 8.20 -3.41 -6.69
N PHE A 10 8.85 -3.85 -7.77
CA PHE A 10 10.22 -3.46 -8.06
C PHE A 10 10.31 -2.31 -9.06
N ASP A 11 9.45 -2.31 -10.08
CA ASP A 11 9.40 -1.24 -11.09
C ASP A 11 8.58 -0.05 -10.59
N LYS A 12 7.54 -0.35 -9.83
CA LYS A 12 6.66 0.61 -9.19
C LYS A 12 6.33 0.14 -7.77
N VAL A 13 6.27 1.06 -6.84
CA VAL A 13 5.72 0.85 -5.50
C VAL A 13 4.55 1.80 -5.35
N GLY A 14 3.34 1.27 -5.21
CA GLY A 14 2.16 2.06 -4.91
C GLY A 14 2.13 2.42 -3.43
N TYR A 15 1.74 3.66 -3.09
CA TYR A 15 1.48 4.02 -1.71
C TYR A 15 0.23 4.89 -1.57
N ALA A 16 -0.41 4.80 -0.40
CA ALA A 16 -1.48 5.71 -0.03
C ALA A 16 -1.40 6.08 1.46
N ILE A 17 -1.82 7.30 1.79
CA ILE A 17 -1.81 7.85 3.14
C ILE A 17 -3.25 8.08 3.60
N PHE A 18 -3.55 7.56 4.79
CA PHE A 18 -4.84 7.76 5.46
C PHE A 18 -4.63 8.27 6.89
N ASP A 19 -5.62 8.97 7.41
CA ASP A 19 -5.71 9.27 8.84
C ASP A 19 -6.94 8.57 9.43
N LYS A 20 -6.72 7.54 10.25
CA LYS A 20 -7.78 6.83 10.98
C LYS A 20 -8.02 7.54 12.30
N THR A 21 -9.24 8.08 12.46
CA THR A 21 -9.61 8.94 13.60
C THR A 21 -10.35 8.19 14.70
N GLY A 22 -10.89 7.01 14.41
CA GLY A 22 -11.65 6.19 15.35
C GLY A 22 -11.60 4.70 14.99
N ASN A 23 -12.48 3.90 15.62
CA ASN A 23 -12.59 2.45 15.43
C ASN A 23 -13.70 2.04 14.45
N GLY A 24 -14.52 2.98 14.02
CA GLY A 24 -15.58 2.75 13.02
C GLY A 24 -15.01 2.60 11.61
N THR A 25 -15.80 1.97 10.74
CA THR A 25 -15.44 1.76 9.33
C THR A 25 -15.43 3.05 8.50
N SER A 26 -16.05 4.11 9.00
CA SER A 26 -16.11 5.45 8.37
C SER A 26 -15.18 6.46 9.03
N ASP A 27 -14.47 6.07 10.11
CA ASP A 27 -13.64 6.98 10.90
C ASP A 27 -12.24 7.11 10.30
N PHE A 28 -12.16 7.56 9.07
CA PHE A 28 -10.89 7.83 8.40
C PHE A 28 -11.01 8.94 7.37
N THR A 29 -9.87 9.51 7.03
CA THR A 29 -9.72 10.46 5.92
C THR A 29 -8.62 9.98 4.99
N TYR A 30 -8.91 9.92 3.69
CA TYR A 30 -7.90 9.77 2.66
C TYR A 30 -7.14 11.09 2.48
N ILE A 31 -5.80 11.02 2.47
CA ILE A 31 -4.94 12.20 2.35
C ILE A 31 -4.35 12.30 0.95
N THR A 32 -3.67 11.26 0.49
CA THR A 32 -3.01 11.22 -0.84
C THR A 32 -2.60 9.80 -1.20
N SER A 33 -2.31 9.57 -2.47
CA SER A 33 -1.64 8.38 -2.97
C SER A 33 -0.79 8.72 -4.18
N ASP A 34 0.27 7.96 -4.43
CA ASP A 34 1.13 8.10 -5.59
C ASP A 34 1.96 6.83 -5.81
N LEU A 35 2.90 6.90 -6.74
CA LEU A 35 3.81 5.82 -7.13
C LEU A 35 5.25 6.26 -6.99
N ILE A 36 6.08 5.40 -6.41
CA ILE A 36 7.52 5.43 -6.53
C ILE A 36 7.88 4.63 -7.78
N LYS A 37 8.44 5.27 -8.80
CA LYS A 37 8.76 4.65 -10.09
C LYS A 37 10.26 4.56 -10.29
N THR A 38 10.80 3.35 -10.45
CA THR A 38 12.22 3.14 -10.70
C THR A 38 12.49 2.90 -12.19
N SER A 39 13.64 3.38 -12.69
CA SER A 39 13.98 3.22 -14.10
C SER A 39 14.57 1.83 -14.39
N PRO A 40 14.06 1.07 -15.37
CA PRO A 40 14.66 -0.20 -15.78
C PRO A 40 16.06 -0.06 -16.37
N LYS A 41 16.47 1.17 -16.73
CA LYS A 41 17.83 1.48 -17.22
C LYS A 41 18.85 1.63 -16.08
N SER A 42 18.39 1.83 -14.86
CA SER A 42 19.27 1.96 -13.69
C SER A 42 19.70 0.60 -13.17
N LYS A 43 20.88 0.55 -12.52
CA LYS A 43 21.35 -0.65 -11.84
C LYS A 43 20.40 -1.08 -10.74
N HIS A 44 20.37 -2.37 -10.47
CA HIS A 44 19.45 -2.98 -9.50
C HIS A 44 19.54 -2.33 -8.10
N GLU A 45 20.77 -2.21 -7.59
CA GLU A 45 21.04 -1.59 -6.29
C GLU A 45 20.65 -0.13 -6.23
N THR A 46 20.80 0.61 -7.34
CA THR A 46 20.37 2.02 -7.46
C THR A 46 18.85 2.15 -7.37
N ARG A 47 18.13 1.20 -7.96
CA ARG A 47 16.66 1.18 -7.89
C ARG A 47 16.17 0.88 -6.48
N LEU A 48 16.79 -0.07 -5.78
CA LEU A 48 16.47 -0.34 -4.37
C LEU A 48 16.75 0.88 -3.48
N LYS A 49 17.88 1.57 -3.72
CA LYS A 49 18.20 2.81 -3.02
C LYS A 49 17.16 3.90 -3.29
N GLN A 50 16.71 4.05 -4.52
CA GLN A 50 15.66 5.01 -4.87
C GLN A 50 14.35 4.72 -4.13
N VAL A 51 13.93 3.44 -4.06
CA VAL A 51 12.73 3.04 -3.27
C VAL A 51 12.90 3.45 -1.81
N TYR A 52 14.08 3.21 -1.22
CA TYR A 52 14.38 3.61 0.16
C TYR A 52 14.21 5.11 0.35
N GLU A 53 14.93 5.91 -0.44
CA GLU A 53 15.02 7.37 -0.30
C GLU A 53 13.65 8.06 -0.53
N GLU A 54 12.91 7.64 -1.57
CA GLU A 54 11.59 8.23 -1.86
C GLU A 54 10.55 7.85 -0.80
N LEU A 55 10.57 6.59 -0.32
CA LEU A 55 9.67 6.15 0.75
C LEU A 55 9.98 6.84 2.08
N GLU A 56 11.27 7.04 2.39
CA GLU A 56 11.72 7.80 3.57
C GLU A 56 11.16 9.23 3.55
N LEU A 57 11.25 9.93 2.41
CA LEU A 57 10.69 11.28 2.25
C LEU A 57 9.16 11.31 2.48
N VAL A 58 8.45 10.30 1.99
CA VAL A 58 6.99 10.18 2.21
C VAL A 58 6.68 9.99 3.69
N ILE A 59 7.43 9.11 4.38
CA ILE A 59 7.26 8.85 5.81
C ILE A 59 7.58 10.10 6.65
N GLU A 60 8.67 10.78 6.36
CA GLU A 60 9.06 12.03 7.06
C GLU A 60 8.01 13.12 6.90
N LYS A 61 7.47 13.27 5.68
CA LYS A 61 6.44 14.27 5.38
C LYS A 61 5.13 14.00 6.10
N HIS A 62 4.66 12.76 6.09
CA HIS A 62 3.33 12.41 6.59
C HIS A 62 3.33 11.89 8.03
N LYS A 63 4.46 11.38 8.53
CA LYS A 63 4.67 10.87 9.88
C LYS A 63 3.64 9.80 10.27
N PRO A 64 3.47 8.73 9.46
CA PRO A 64 2.58 7.64 9.80
C PRO A 64 3.09 6.89 11.06
N LYS A 65 2.20 6.15 11.72
CA LYS A 65 2.54 5.27 12.84
C LYS A 65 2.48 3.80 12.44
N VAL A 66 1.74 3.50 11.39
CA VAL A 66 1.52 2.15 10.88
C VAL A 66 1.85 2.13 9.39
N MET A 67 2.56 1.10 8.96
CA MET A 67 2.71 0.72 7.57
C MET A 67 1.90 -0.56 7.32
N VAL A 68 0.98 -0.50 6.36
CA VAL A 68 0.19 -1.65 5.92
C VAL A 68 0.73 -2.12 4.58
N VAL A 69 1.18 -3.37 4.49
CA VAL A 69 1.80 -3.91 3.27
C VAL A 69 0.94 -5.03 2.72
N GLU A 70 0.65 -5.01 1.42
CA GLU A 70 0.04 -6.15 0.77
C GLU A 70 1.01 -7.33 0.75
N GLN A 71 0.55 -8.47 1.28
CA GLN A 71 1.36 -9.70 1.33
C GLN A 71 1.18 -10.51 0.06
N LEU A 72 2.21 -10.57 -0.75
CA LEU A 72 2.22 -11.30 -2.00
C LEU A 72 2.67 -12.76 -1.77
N PHE A 73 1.78 -13.73 -2.04
CA PHE A 73 2.06 -15.16 -1.78
C PHE A 73 2.47 -15.98 -3.00
N MET A 74 2.16 -15.53 -4.21
CA MET A 74 2.35 -16.34 -5.41
C MET A 74 2.85 -15.51 -6.59
N PHE A 75 4.02 -15.82 -7.03
CA PHE A 75 4.58 -15.26 -8.25
C PHE A 75 4.77 -16.36 -9.29
N LYS A 76 4.26 -16.17 -10.48
CA LYS A 76 4.41 -17.10 -11.61
C LYS A 76 5.83 -17.10 -12.20
N ASN A 77 6.62 -16.04 -11.96
CA ASN A 77 7.95 -15.86 -12.54
C ASN A 77 9.02 -15.68 -11.45
N GLN A 78 9.92 -16.66 -11.32
CA GLN A 78 10.96 -16.67 -10.30
C GLN A 78 11.90 -15.45 -10.33
N LYS A 79 12.24 -14.91 -11.51
CA LYS A 79 13.12 -13.74 -11.63
C LYS A 79 12.46 -12.48 -11.07
N THR A 80 11.16 -12.32 -11.26
CA THR A 80 10.38 -11.19 -10.75
C THR A 80 10.20 -11.31 -9.23
N VAL A 81 9.98 -12.53 -8.72
CA VAL A 81 9.84 -12.81 -7.27
C VAL A 81 11.02 -12.28 -6.48
N ILE A 82 12.25 -12.60 -6.89
CA ILE A 82 13.46 -12.20 -6.17
C ILE A 82 13.55 -10.67 -6.09
N LYS A 83 13.32 -9.98 -7.19
CA LYS A 83 13.38 -8.51 -7.23
C LYS A 83 12.31 -7.85 -6.34
N VAL A 84 11.08 -8.37 -6.37
CA VAL A 84 9.99 -7.87 -5.52
C VAL A 84 10.26 -8.18 -4.06
N ALA A 85 10.77 -9.37 -3.72
CA ALA A 85 11.15 -9.71 -2.35
C ALA A 85 12.26 -8.79 -1.80
N GLN A 86 13.22 -8.40 -2.64
CA GLN A 86 14.24 -7.43 -2.25
C GLN A 86 13.65 -6.04 -2.02
N ALA A 87 12.71 -5.60 -2.86
CA ALA A 87 12.00 -4.34 -2.65
C ALA A 87 11.17 -4.36 -1.35
N ILE A 88 10.48 -5.46 -1.05
CA ILE A 88 9.77 -5.66 0.22
C ILE A 88 10.73 -5.53 1.40
N GLY A 89 11.91 -6.17 1.33
CA GLY A 89 12.92 -6.05 2.39
C GLY A 89 13.38 -4.61 2.61
N VAL A 90 13.52 -3.81 1.54
CA VAL A 90 13.84 -2.38 1.64
C VAL A 90 12.68 -1.60 2.27
N ILE A 91 11.44 -1.86 1.86
CA ILE A 91 10.24 -1.21 2.40
C ILE A 91 10.11 -1.49 3.90
N GLU A 92 10.29 -2.74 4.33
CA GLU A 92 10.23 -3.13 5.74
C GLU A 92 11.40 -2.54 6.54
N LEU A 93 12.59 -2.42 5.94
CA LEU A 93 13.73 -1.77 6.57
C LEU A 93 13.44 -0.29 6.84
N VAL A 94 12.91 0.46 5.87
CA VAL A 94 12.53 1.86 6.07
C VAL A 94 11.49 1.98 7.19
N ALA A 95 10.48 1.12 7.20
CA ALA A 95 9.48 1.10 8.28
C ALA A 95 10.12 0.87 9.65
N SER A 96 11.07 -0.06 9.75
CA SER A 96 11.79 -0.36 11.00
C SER A 96 12.66 0.82 11.46
N VAL A 97 13.39 1.46 10.55
CA VAL A 97 14.21 2.65 10.85
C VAL A 97 13.37 3.78 11.44
N HIS A 98 12.15 3.96 10.93
CA HIS A 98 11.21 4.98 11.42
C HIS A 98 10.29 4.50 12.56
N ASN A 99 10.51 3.30 13.10
CA ASN A 99 9.72 2.71 14.19
C ASN A 99 8.21 2.61 13.87
N LEU A 100 7.87 2.29 12.62
CA LEU A 100 6.49 2.05 12.23
C LEU A 100 6.06 0.64 12.63
N GLN A 101 4.83 0.49 13.11
CA GLN A 101 4.20 -0.82 13.23
C GLN A 101 3.90 -1.34 11.82
N ILE A 102 4.32 -2.58 11.51
CA ILE A 102 4.05 -3.19 10.21
C ILE A 102 2.87 -4.16 10.35
N GLU A 103 1.84 -3.94 9.54
CA GLU A 103 0.69 -4.82 9.37
C GLU A 103 0.71 -5.41 7.95
N ARG A 104 0.35 -6.68 7.81
CA ARG A 104 0.34 -7.36 6.51
C ARG A 104 -1.07 -7.87 6.21
N LEU A 105 -1.57 -7.54 5.01
CA LEU A 105 -2.87 -8.00 4.54
C LEU A 105 -2.70 -8.81 3.26
N THR A 106 -3.34 -9.96 3.19
CA THR A 106 -3.39 -10.77 1.98
C THR A 106 -4.32 -10.16 0.93
N PRO A 107 -4.13 -10.41 -0.37
CA PRO A 107 -5.05 -9.97 -1.42
C PRO A 107 -6.51 -10.40 -1.15
N LEU A 108 -6.71 -11.58 -0.60
CA LEU A 108 -8.03 -12.09 -0.25
C LEU A 108 -8.67 -11.28 0.89
N GLN A 109 -7.90 -10.95 1.93
CA GLN A 109 -8.38 -10.10 3.03
C GLN A 109 -8.71 -8.70 2.54
N ILE A 110 -7.85 -8.09 1.70
CA ILE A 110 -8.08 -6.76 1.13
C ILE A 110 -9.40 -6.75 0.35
N LYS A 111 -9.59 -7.71 -0.57
CA LYS A 111 -10.82 -7.82 -1.35
C LYS A 111 -12.05 -8.03 -0.48
N GLN A 112 -11.97 -8.94 0.50
CA GLN A 112 -13.07 -9.22 1.43
C GLN A 112 -13.47 -7.97 2.22
N MET A 113 -12.52 -7.20 2.71
CA MET A 113 -12.79 -6.01 3.50
C MET A 113 -13.34 -4.85 2.67
N VAL A 114 -12.81 -4.67 1.46
CA VAL A 114 -13.21 -3.55 0.59
C VAL A 114 -14.55 -3.82 -0.12
N THR A 115 -14.81 -5.04 -0.57
CA THR A 115 -15.99 -5.38 -1.39
C THR A 115 -17.01 -6.27 -0.70
N GLY A 116 -16.66 -6.85 0.46
CA GLY A 116 -17.46 -7.90 1.10
C GLY A 116 -17.25 -9.29 0.49
N TYR A 117 -16.41 -9.43 -0.56
CA TYR A 117 -16.20 -10.71 -1.26
C TYR A 117 -14.73 -10.92 -1.62
N GLY A 118 -14.08 -11.94 -1.01
CA GLY A 118 -12.64 -12.19 -1.15
C GLY A 118 -12.17 -12.55 -2.57
N ASN A 119 -13.05 -13.05 -3.42
CA ASN A 119 -12.75 -13.35 -4.83
C ASN A 119 -13.23 -12.24 -5.79
N ALA A 120 -13.48 -11.03 -5.28
CA ALA A 120 -13.86 -9.89 -6.12
C ALA A 120 -12.81 -9.63 -7.22
N ASP A 121 -13.28 -9.25 -8.38
CA ASP A 121 -12.40 -8.83 -9.48
C ASP A 121 -11.87 -7.41 -9.24
N LYS A 122 -10.88 -7.04 -10.04
CA LYS A 122 -10.23 -5.73 -9.94
C LYS A 122 -11.19 -4.55 -10.16
N LYS A 123 -12.13 -4.70 -11.09
CA LYS A 123 -13.14 -3.67 -11.40
C LYS A 123 -14.05 -3.40 -10.19
N SER A 124 -14.47 -4.46 -9.51
CA SER A 124 -15.29 -4.37 -8.29
C SER A 124 -14.55 -3.63 -7.18
N VAL A 125 -13.25 -3.92 -6.98
CA VAL A 125 -12.42 -3.22 -6.00
C VAL A 125 -12.29 -1.74 -6.36
N GLN A 126 -11.96 -1.41 -7.61
CA GLN A 126 -11.85 -0.03 -8.09
C GLN A 126 -13.15 0.75 -7.91
N LYS A 127 -14.30 0.14 -8.25
CA LYS A 127 -15.62 0.75 -8.04
C LYS A 127 -15.90 1.05 -6.56
N MET A 128 -15.52 0.14 -5.66
CA MET A 128 -15.67 0.37 -4.21
C MET A 128 -14.77 1.49 -3.69
N ILE A 129 -13.54 1.61 -4.21
CA ILE A 129 -12.66 2.74 -3.90
C ILE A 129 -13.32 4.06 -4.32
N GLU A 130 -13.81 4.14 -5.56
CA GLU A 130 -14.50 5.33 -6.09
C GLU A 130 -15.72 5.71 -5.26
N LEU A 131 -16.58 4.74 -4.92
CA LEU A 131 -17.76 4.98 -4.09
C LEU A 131 -17.40 5.43 -2.66
N THR A 132 -16.32 4.89 -2.10
CA THR A 132 -15.92 5.20 -0.71
C THR A 132 -15.25 6.57 -0.61
N LEU A 133 -14.42 6.91 -1.57
CA LEU A 133 -13.59 8.12 -1.53
C LEU A 133 -14.17 9.28 -2.36
N SER A 134 -15.27 9.02 -3.10
CA SER A 134 -15.97 10.00 -3.96
C SER A 134 -15.02 10.70 -4.95
N ASP A 135 -15.35 11.92 -5.38
CA ASP A 135 -14.60 12.70 -6.39
C ASP A 135 -13.15 13.11 -5.98
N LYS A 136 -12.67 12.63 -4.82
CA LYS A 136 -11.35 12.98 -4.28
C LYS A 136 -10.21 12.21 -4.94
N ILE A 137 -10.51 11.24 -5.83
CA ILE A 137 -9.48 10.37 -6.40
C ILE A 137 -9.53 10.36 -7.93
N GLN A 138 -8.36 10.58 -8.53
CA GLN A 138 -8.05 10.16 -9.88
C GLN A 138 -7.01 9.02 -9.80
N MET A 139 -7.48 7.78 -9.89
CA MET A 139 -6.60 6.62 -10.00
C MET A 139 -5.97 6.61 -11.39
N LYS A 140 -4.66 6.80 -11.46
CA LYS A 140 -3.90 6.87 -12.71
C LYS A 140 -3.21 5.55 -13.06
N ASP A 141 -3.10 4.64 -12.10
CA ASP A 141 -2.33 3.40 -12.23
C ASP A 141 -2.92 2.32 -11.31
N ASP A 142 -2.76 1.07 -11.74
CA ASP A 142 -3.25 -0.08 -11.00
C ASP A 142 -2.56 -0.26 -9.64
N ASP A 143 -1.24 -0.09 -9.59
CA ASP A 143 -0.47 -0.24 -8.33
C ASP A 143 -0.86 0.85 -7.32
N GLN A 144 -1.24 2.04 -7.80
CA GLN A 144 -1.81 3.09 -6.94
C GLN A 144 -3.16 2.66 -6.36
N ALA A 145 -4.04 2.07 -7.19
CA ALA A 145 -5.34 1.59 -6.75
C ALA A 145 -5.22 0.45 -5.74
N ASP A 146 -4.27 -0.47 -5.94
CA ASP A 146 -4.02 -1.59 -5.05
C ASP A 146 -3.50 -1.10 -3.68
N ALA A 147 -2.62 -0.09 -3.65
CA ALA A 147 -2.19 0.56 -2.40
C ALA A 147 -3.35 1.26 -1.66
N ILE A 148 -4.25 1.93 -2.39
CA ILE A 148 -5.46 2.54 -1.81
C ILE A 148 -6.36 1.47 -1.22
N ALA A 149 -6.63 0.36 -1.95
CA ALA A 149 -7.43 -0.76 -1.47
C ALA A 149 -6.86 -1.36 -0.18
N CYS A 150 -5.53 -1.54 -0.11
CA CYS A 150 -4.83 -2.02 1.08
C CYS A 150 -5.08 -1.10 2.29
N GLY A 151 -4.97 0.22 2.10
CA GLY A 151 -5.22 1.21 3.16
C GLY A 151 -6.70 1.26 3.60
N LEU A 152 -7.64 1.19 2.67
CA LEU A 152 -9.07 1.10 2.98
C LEU A 152 -9.40 -0.17 3.76
N ALA A 153 -8.86 -1.32 3.35
CA ALA A 153 -9.03 -2.57 4.07
C ALA A 153 -8.60 -2.44 5.53
N TYR A 154 -7.46 -1.82 5.80
CA TYR A 154 -7.03 -1.55 7.17
C TYR A 154 -7.97 -0.59 7.90
N CYS A 155 -8.45 0.48 7.24
CA CYS A 155 -9.40 1.42 7.83
C CYS A 155 -10.72 0.76 8.20
N PHE A 156 -11.17 -0.23 7.42
CA PHE A 156 -12.43 -0.96 7.67
C PHE A 156 -12.31 -2.01 8.77
N GLN A 157 -11.10 -2.36 9.22
CA GLN A 157 -10.94 -3.23 10.38
C GLN A 157 -11.49 -2.53 11.63
N THR A 158 -12.58 -3.06 12.19
CA THR A 158 -13.00 -2.74 13.54
C THR A 158 -12.09 -3.50 14.51
N ARG A 159 -11.23 -2.79 15.24
CA ARG A 159 -10.50 -3.39 16.34
C ARG A 159 -11.49 -3.46 17.52
N PHE A 160 -11.93 -4.65 17.85
CA PHE A 160 -12.55 -4.89 19.14
C PHE A 160 -11.45 -4.73 20.19
N SER A 161 -11.56 -3.67 21.01
CA SER A 161 -10.73 -3.47 22.20
C SER A 161 -11.15 -4.44 23.29
#